data_fc8d213dccfc77d0fd27ab5c8f6caca1
#
_entry.id   fc8d213dccfc77d0fd27ab5c8f6caca1
#
_cell.length_a   1.000
_cell.length_b   1.000
_cell.length_c   1.000
_cell.angle_alpha   90.00
_cell.angle_beta   90.00
_cell.angle_gamma   90.00
#
_symmetry.space_group_name_H-M   'P 1'
#
loop_
_entity.id
_entity.type
_entity.pdbx_description
1 polymer ?
#
loop_
_entity_poly.entity_id
_entity_poly.type
_entity_poly.pdbx_seq_one_letter_code
_entity_poly.pdbx_strand_id
1 'polypeptide(L)'
;MAAALAGAVALPAGAQEGPGPGERPAREEALRMVDAYVVSNLQESLGLDDAQFAKAIPLVKKLQAERREYFFERARLTREMRRLLRQGGATEAQVVELLSRIKALDAEGPARTAKNLEALDAMLTPLQQAKYRVLESDVEQRLREALGRQRPRARPGQPRQ
;
A
#
# COMPACT_ATOMS: atom_id res chain seq x y z
N MET A 1 -45.36 -39.35 -12.50
CA MET A 1 -45.51 -37.92 -12.20
C MET A 1 -44.75 -37.60 -10.92
N ALA A 2 -43.56 -37.03 -11.01
CA ALA A 2 -42.85 -36.49 -9.89
C ALA A 2 -42.09 -35.22 -10.38
N ALA A 3 -42.56 -34.04 -9.97
CA ALA A 3 -42.01 -32.77 -10.29
C ALA A 3 -40.86 -32.48 -9.31
N ALA A 4 -39.65 -32.35 -9.82
CA ALA A 4 -38.49 -31.85 -9.06
C ALA A 4 -38.43 -30.33 -9.13
N LEU A 5 -38.65 -29.67 -8.00
CA LEU A 5 -38.44 -28.26 -7.80
C LEU A 5 -36.93 -28.01 -7.54
N ALA A 6 -36.23 -27.47 -8.52
CA ALA A 6 -34.88 -26.98 -8.36
C ALA A 6 -34.96 -25.57 -7.78
N GLY A 7 -34.71 -25.43 -6.48
CA GLY A 7 -34.53 -24.14 -5.81
C GLY A 7 -33.15 -23.56 -6.10
N ALA A 8 -33.08 -22.54 -6.94
CA ALA A 8 -31.89 -21.76 -7.14
C ALA A 8 -31.69 -20.85 -5.93
N VAL A 9 -30.70 -21.16 -5.08
CA VAL A 9 -30.20 -20.26 -4.02
C VAL A 9 -29.36 -19.21 -4.68
N ALA A 10 -29.88 -18.01 -4.88
CA ALA A 10 -29.12 -16.84 -5.29
C ALA A 10 -28.28 -16.38 -4.09
N LEU A 11 -26.97 -16.60 -4.15
CA LEU A 11 -26.02 -15.98 -3.24
C LEU A 11 -25.92 -14.46 -3.58
N PRO A 12 -26.06 -13.58 -2.59
CA PRO A 12 -25.87 -12.15 -2.84
C PRO A 12 -24.40 -11.93 -3.22
N ALA A 13 -24.16 -11.49 -4.44
CA ALA A 13 -22.88 -10.97 -4.91
C ALA A 13 -22.58 -9.70 -4.13
N GLY A 14 -21.89 -9.83 -3.01
CA GLY A 14 -21.27 -8.72 -2.30
C GLY A 14 -20.17 -8.15 -3.19
N ALA A 15 -20.51 -7.21 -4.04
CA ALA A 15 -19.58 -6.40 -4.77
C ALA A 15 -18.73 -5.63 -3.74
N GLN A 16 -17.51 -6.11 -3.48
CA GLN A 16 -16.49 -5.25 -2.89
C GLN A 16 -16.06 -4.27 -3.98
N GLU A 17 -16.80 -3.18 -4.07
CA GLU A 17 -16.46 -2.03 -4.88
C GLU A 17 -15.05 -1.59 -4.52
N GLY A 18 -14.22 -1.34 -5.53
CA GLY A 18 -12.93 -0.67 -5.34
C GLY A 18 -13.17 0.70 -4.69
N PRO A 19 -12.10 1.36 -4.17
CA PRO A 19 -12.25 2.62 -3.47
C PRO A 19 -13.11 3.59 -4.29
N GLY A 20 -14.17 4.09 -3.68
CA GLY A 20 -15.11 5.01 -4.31
C GLY A 20 -14.42 6.30 -4.77
N PRO A 21 -15.03 7.09 -5.66
CA PRO A 21 -14.44 8.32 -6.17
C PRO A 21 -14.04 9.32 -5.08
N GLY A 22 -14.60 9.24 -3.87
CA GLY A 22 -14.21 10.04 -2.70
C GLY A 22 -13.06 9.47 -1.87
N GLU A 23 -12.74 8.20 -1.98
CA GLU A 23 -11.68 7.55 -1.20
C GLU A 23 -10.28 7.75 -1.77
N ARG A 24 -10.16 8.00 -3.08
CA ARG A 24 -8.88 8.25 -3.75
C ARG A 24 -8.23 9.55 -3.30
N PRO A 25 -8.91 10.73 -3.33
CA PRO A 25 -8.33 11.97 -2.86
C PRO A 25 -7.98 11.93 -1.36
N ALA A 26 -8.80 11.33 -0.51
CA ALA A 26 -8.50 11.18 0.91
C ALA A 26 -7.25 10.32 1.18
N ARG A 27 -7.04 9.27 0.38
CA ARG A 27 -5.85 8.42 0.47
C ARG A 27 -4.59 9.14 -0.02
N GLU A 28 -4.68 9.90 -1.09
CA GLU A 28 -3.56 10.71 -1.59
C GLU A 28 -3.18 11.82 -0.61
N GLU A 29 -4.17 12.41 0.04
CA GLU A 29 -3.97 13.41 1.09
C GLU A 29 -3.28 12.79 2.32
N ALA A 30 -3.73 11.63 2.78
CA ALA A 30 -3.08 10.90 3.88
C ALA A 30 -1.61 10.59 3.56
N LEU A 31 -1.29 10.19 2.33
CA LEU A 31 0.09 9.94 1.91
C LEU A 31 0.92 11.22 1.88
N ARG A 32 0.35 12.34 1.40
CA ARG A 32 1.03 13.64 1.44
C ARG A 32 1.32 14.12 2.86
N MET A 33 0.37 13.93 3.78
CA MET A 33 0.57 14.23 5.20
C MET A 33 1.71 13.39 5.81
N VAL A 34 1.78 12.12 5.47
CA VAL A 34 2.86 11.22 5.90
C VAL A 34 4.20 11.68 5.36
N ASP A 35 4.28 12.04 4.08
CA ASP A 35 5.53 12.56 3.49
C ASP A 35 5.98 13.86 4.17
N ALA A 36 5.05 14.78 4.41
CA ALA A 36 5.33 16.03 5.12
C ALA A 36 5.80 15.76 6.55
N TYR A 37 5.17 14.82 7.26
CA TYR A 37 5.57 14.43 8.61
C TYR A 37 7.00 13.90 8.64
N VAL A 38 7.37 13.00 7.72
CA VAL A 38 8.73 12.45 7.67
C VAL A 38 9.74 13.56 7.44
N VAL A 39 9.52 14.41 6.44
CA VAL A 39 10.44 15.50 6.11
C VAL A 39 10.59 16.48 7.28
N SER A 40 9.48 16.84 7.95
CA SER A 40 9.49 17.78 9.06
C SER A 40 10.20 17.23 10.31
N ASN A 41 10.18 15.92 10.52
CA ASN A 41 10.77 15.30 11.72
C ASN A 41 12.15 14.69 11.46
N LEU A 42 12.58 14.58 10.20
CA LEU A 42 13.81 13.87 9.83
C LEU A 42 15.05 14.45 10.54
N GLN A 43 15.22 15.77 10.49
CA GLN A 43 16.39 16.43 11.04
C GLN A 43 16.48 16.26 12.56
N GLU A 44 15.40 16.55 13.25
CA GLU A 44 15.34 16.49 14.72
C GLU A 44 15.43 15.05 15.23
N SER A 45 14.64 14.14 14.65
CA SER A 45 14.59 12.73 15.08
C SER A 45 15.93 12.03 14.94
N LEU A 46 16.69 12.31 13.87
CA LEU A 46 17.99 11.69 13.62
C LEU A 46 19.15 12.50 14.24
N GLY A 47 18.94 13.78 14.59
CA GLY A 47 20.00 14.68 15.01
C GLY A 47 20.97 15.00 13.86
N LEU A 48 20.41 15.32 12.67
CA LEU A 48 21.19 15.67 11.49
C LEU A 48 21.62 17.14 11.57
N ASP A 49 22.86 17.42 11.16
CA ASP A 49 23.25 18.78 10.83
C ASP A 49 22.61 19.24 9.50
N ASP A 50 22.69 20.54 9.19
CA ASP A 50 22.06 21.11 8.00
C ASP A 50 22.59 20.51 6.70
N ALA A 51 23.88 20.20 6.64
CA ALA A 51 24.51 19.62 5.45
C ALA A 51 24.07 18.16 5.24
N GLN A 52 23.97 17.37 6.32
CA GLN A 52 23.43 16.02 6.30
C GLN A 52 21.94 16.04 5.92
N PHE A 53 21.16 16.94 6.51
CA PHE A 53 19.73 17.07 6.23
C PHE A 53 19.47 17.41 4.76
N ALA A 54 20.19 18.37 4.20
CA ALA A 54 20.05 18.74 2.79
C ALA A 54 20.32 17.57 1.83
N LYS A 55 21.26 16.68 2.18
CA LYS A 55 21.58 15.47 1.40
C LYS A 55 20.60 14.33 1.64
N ALA A 56 20.06 14.20 2.85
CA ALA A 56 19.13 13.13 3.23
C ALA A 56 17.75 13.33 2.59
N ILE A 57 17.23 14.54 2.51
CA ILE A 57 15.88 14.85 1.99
C ILE A 57 15.61 14.20 0.63
N PRO A 58 16.43 14.39 -0.42
CA PRO A 58 16.15 13.81 -1.73
C PRO A 58 16.16 12.28 -1.70
N LEU A 59 17.04 11.66 -0.90
CA LEU A 59 17.10 10.21 -0.75
C LEU A 59 15.83 9.66 -0.07
N VAL A 60 15.40 10.28 1.02
CA VAL A 60 14.19 9.91 1.75
C VAL A 60 12.94 10.08 0.87
N LYS A 61 12.82 11.21 0.16
CA LYS A 61 11.71 11.44 -0.78
C LYS A 61 11.67 10.38 -1.88
N LYS A 62 12.82 10.03 -2.45
CA LYS A 62 12.93 8.98 -3.46
C LYS A 62 12.50 7.62 -2.90
N LEU A 63 13.00 7.25 -1.72
CA LEU A 63 12.66 6.01 -1.04
C LEU A 63 11.14 5.88 -0.80
N GLN A 64 10.51 6.96 -0.33
CA GLN A 64 9.07 7.00 -0.13
C GLN A 64 8.28 6.89 -1.44
N ALA A 65 8.73 7.59 -2.49
CA ALA A 65 8.08 7.54 -3.80
C ALA A 65 8.11 6.12 -4.38
N GLU A 66 9.26 5.44 -4.34
CA GLU A 66 9.41 4.06 -4.84
C GLU A 66 8.58 3.04 -4.05
N ARG A 67 8.53 3.18 -2.72
CA ARG A 67 7.66 2.35 -1.89
C ARG A 67 6.19 2.54 -2.26
N ARG A 68 5.75 3.78 -2.46
CA ARG A 68 4.37 4.05 -2.89
C ARG A 68 4.08 3.44 -4.26
N GLU A 69 4.97 3.64 -5.22
CA GLU A 69 4.84 3.07 -6.57
C GLU A 69 4.67 1.56 -6.51
N TYR A 70 5.55 0.86 -5.77
CA TYR A 70 5.46 -0.57 -5.55
C TYR A 70 4.10 -0.98 -4.97
N PHE A 71 3.65 -0.32 -3.90
CA PHE A 71 2.38 -0.63 -3.26
C PHE A 71 1.17 -0.43 -4.18
N PHE A 72 1.16 0.67 -4.94
CA PHE A 72 0.04 0.97 -5.84
C PHE A 72 -0.01 -0.01 -7.01
N GLU A 73 1.13 -0.28 -7.61
CA GLU A 73 1.21 -1.20 -8.74
C GLU A 73 0.86 -2.63 -8.33
N ARG A 74 1.40 -3.08 -7.19
CA ARG A 74 1.05 -4.40 -6.64
C ARG A 74 -0.44 -4.53 -6.34
N ALA A 75 -1.03 -3.50 -5.74
CA ALA A 75 -2.47 -3.47 -5.48
C ALA A 75 -3.29 -3.45 -6.78
N ARG A 76 -2.83 -2.75 -7.83
CA ARG A 76 -3.45 -2.73 -9.16
C ARG A 76 -3.46 -4.12 -9.77
N LEU A 77 -2.30 -4.77 -9.87
CA LEU A 77 -2.16 -6.11 -10.43
C LEU A 77 -2.98 -7.15 -9.66
N THR A 78 -3.00 -7.05 -8.32
CA THR A 78 -3.81 -7.95 -7.49
C THR A 78 -5.31 -7.76 -7.73
N ARG A 79 -5.79 -6.52 -7.92
CA ARG A 79 -7.19 -6.26 -8.28
C ARG A 79 -7.53 -6.81 -9.66
N GLU A 80 -6.62 -6.65 -10.62
CA GLU A 80 -6.77 -7.18 -11.97
C GLU A 80 -6.88 -8.71 -11.95
N MET A 81 -6.01 -9.39 -11.20
CA MET A 81 -6.08 -10.84 -10.98
C MET A 81 -7.42 -11.26 -10.37
N ARG A 82 -7.87 -10.58 -9.31
CA ARG A 82 -9.17 -10.87 -8.69
C ARG A 82 -10.34 -10.71 -9.66
N ARG A 83 -10.28 -9.68 -10.51
CA ARG A 83 -11.31 -9.45 -11.54
C ARG A 83 -11.32 -10.59 -12.54
N LEU A 84 -10.14 -10.95 -13.06
CA LEU A 84 -9.98 -12.03 -14.03
C LEU A 84 -10.54 -13.35 -13.49
N LEU A 85 -10.18 -13.73 -12.25
CA LEU A 85 -10.63 -14.97 -11.63
C LEU A 85 -12.16 -15.00 -11.35
N ARG A 86 -12.76 -13.83 -11.05
CA ARG A 86 -14.21 -13.75 -10.79
C ARG A 86 -15.07 -13.82 -12.04
N GLN A 87 -14.56 -13.40 -13.19
CA GLN A 87 -15.31 -13.38 -14.45
C GLN A 87 -15.54 -14.77 -15.07
N GLY A 88 -14.93 -15.84 -14.52
CA GLY A 88 -15.21 -17.22 -14.90
C GLY A 88 -14.75 -17.63 -16.31
N GLY A 89 -13.98 -16.80 -17.00
CA GLY A 89 -13.46 -17.08 -18.34
C GLY A 89 -11.94 -16.88 -18.45
N ALA A 90 -11.23 -16.89 -17.31
CA ALA A 90 -9.79 -16.71 -17.28
C ALA A 90 -9.07 -17.84 -18.02
N THR A 91 -8.29 -17.50 -19.05
CA THR A 91 -7.39 -18.45 -19.67
C THR A 91 -6.12 -18.59 -18.84
N GLU A 92 -5.50 -19.76 -18.88
CA GLU A 92 -4.21 -19.99 -18.20
C GLU A 92 -3.16 -19.01 -18.66
N ALA A 93 -3.11 -18.66 -19.94
CA ALA A 93 -2.18 -17.67 -20.48
C ALA A 93 -2.33 -16.29 -19.81
N GLN A 94 -3.56 -15.82 -19.61
CA GLN A 94 -3.82 -14.54 -18.93
C GLN A 94 -3.38 -14.56 -17.45
N VAL A 95 -3.60 -15.70 -16.78
CA VAL A 95 -3.17 -15.89 -15.39
C VAL A 95 -1.64 -15.90 -15.29
N VAL A 96 -0.97 -16.64 -16.19
CA VAL A 96 0.50 -16.72 -16.25
C VAL A 96 1.12 -15.34 -16.50
N GLU A 97 0.57 -14.56 -17.43
CA GLU A 97 1.03 -13.19 -17.71
C GLU A 97 0.96 -12.30 -16.46
N LEU A 98 -0.21 -12.24 -15.79
CA LEU A 98 -0.38 -11.45 -14.57
C LEU A 98 0.52 -11.92 -13.43
N LEU A 99 0.67 -13.23 -13.25
CA LEU A 99 1.58 -13.80 -12.26
C LEU A 99 3.03 -13.42 -12.53
N SER A 100 3.46 -13.45 -13.80
CA SER A 100 4.81 -13.04 -14.20
C SER A 100 5.06 -11.56 -13.81
N ARG A 101 4.11 -10.67 -14.10
CA ARG A 101 4.19 -9.25 -13.74
C ARG A 101 4.24 -9.03 -12.24
N ILE A 102 3.44 -9.76 -11.46
CA ILE A 102 3.46 -9.69 -9.98
C ILE A 102 4.82 -10.16 -9.46
N LYS A 103 5.34 -11.29 -9.95
CA LYS A 103 6.64 -11.83 -9.53
C LYS A 103 7.79 -10.88 -9.86
N ALA A 104 7.80 -10.29 -11.05
CA ALA A 104 8.81 -9.31 -11.45
C ALA A 104 8.76 -8.08 -10.52
N LEU A 105 7.58 -7.54 -10.26
CA LEU A 105 7.39 -6.42 -9.35
C LEU A 105 7.82 -6.74 -7.91
N ASP A 106 7.49 -7.95 -7.40
CA ASP A 106 7.86 -8.40 -6.05
C ASP A 106 9.37 -8.64 -5.91
N ALA A 107 10.09 -8.92 -7.02
CA ALA A 107 11.54 -9.00 -7.03
C ALA A 107 12.21 -7.60 -7.13
N GLU A 108 11.78 -6.77 -8.05
CA GLU A 108 12.42 -5.48 -8.38
C GLU A 108 12.10 -4.38 -7.35
N GLY A 109 10.86 -4.32 -6.86
CA GLY A 109 10.43 -3.27 -5.94
C GLY A 109 11.24 -3.24 -4.64
N PRO A 110 11.33 -4.35 -3.89
CA PRO A 110 12.18 -4.44 -2.70
C PRO A 110 13.65 -4.21 -2.99
N ALA A 111 14.18 -4.69 -4.12
CA ALA A 111 15.57 -4.48 -4.50
C ALA A 111 15.91 -3.00 -4.74
N ARG A 112 15.03 -2.26 -5.43
CA ARG A 112 15.18 -0.79 -5.61
C ARG A 112 15.13 -0.06 -4.27
N THR A 113 14.19 -0.43 -3.41
CA THR A 113 14.05 0.13 -2.07
C THR A 113 15.30 -0.10 -1.22
N ALA A 114 15.85 -1.34 -1.23
CA ALA A 114 17.07 -1.68 -0.51
C ALA A 114 18.26 -0.84 -0.98
N LYS A 115 18.46 -0.71 -2.30
CA LYS A 115 19.54 0.11 -2.88
C LYS A 115 19.46 1.58 -2.46
N ASN A 116 18.28 2.18 -2.44
CA ASN A 116 18.12 3.57 -2.01
C ASN A 116 18.30 3.73 -0.50
N LEU A 117 17.93 2.71 0.27
CA LEU A 117 18.16 2.68 1.70
C LEU A 117 19.65 2.57 2.03
N GLU A 118 20.41 1.75 1.31
CA GLU A 118 21.87 1.66 1.40
C GLU A 118 22.54 3.01 1.11
N ALA A 119 22.05 3.74 0.10
CA ALA A 119 22.55 5.07 -0.22
C ALA A 119 22.30 6.09 0.89
N LEU A 120 21.16 5.99 1.57
CA LEU A 120 20.87 6.80 2.76
C LEU A 120 21.76 6.38 3.94
N ASP A 121 21.87 5.09 4.20
CA ASP A 121 22.68 4.55 5.30
C ASP A 121 24.17 4.92 5.18
N ALA A 122 24.69 4.97 3.95
CA ALA A 122 26.09 5.33 3.71
C ALA A 122 26.49 6.74 4.18
N MET A 123 25.51 7.64 4.35
CA MET A 123 25.74 9.00 4.85
C MET A 123 25.39 9.18 6.34
N LEU A 124 24.82 8.18 6.98
CA LEU A 124 24.35 8.21 8.36
C LEU A 124 25.28 7.40 9.28
N THR A 125 25.46 7.88 10.49
CA THR A 125 26.09 7.07 11.56
C THR A 125 25.18 5.90 11.94
N PRO A 126 25.70 4.81 12.54
CA PRO A 126 24.87 3.69 12.99
C PRO A 126 23.71 4.11 13.92
N LEU A 127 23.92 5.09 14.78
CA LEU A 127 22.86 5.62 15.64
C LEU A 127 21.78 6.35 14.84
N GLN A 128 22.16 7.14 13.85
CA GLN A 128 21.22 7.83 12.97
C GLN A 128 20.43 6.84 12.10
N GLN A 129 21.09 5.78 11.61
CA GLN A 129 20.41 4.68 10.89
C GLN A 129 19.35 4.01 11.77
N ALA A 130 19.68 3.68 13.02
CA ALA A 130 18.73 3.09 13.97
C ALA A 130 17.54 4.02 14.22
N LYS A 131 17.79 5.31 14.44
CA LYS A 131 16.73 6.33 14.60
C LYS A 131 15.84 6.44 13.35
N TYR A 132 16.43 6.34 12.15
CA TYR A 132 15.66 6.33 10.90
C TYR A 132 14.71 5.13 10.82
N ARG A 133 15.15 3.93 11.20
CA ARG A 133 14.27 2.74 11.24
C ARG A 133 13.10 2.90 12.21
N VAL A 134 13.32 3.55 13.36
CA VAL A 134 12.25 3.88 14.32
C VAL A 134 11.27 4.88 13.69
N LEU A 135 11.77 5.95 13.09
CA LEU A 135 10.93 6.95 12.40
C LEU A 135 10.09 6.30 11.29
N GLU A 136 10.66 5.39 10.49
CA GLU A 136 9.91 4.63 9.48
C GLU A 136 8.78 3.80 10.09
N SER A 137 9.04 3.11 11.18
CA SER A 137 8.03 2.30 11.88
C SER A 137 6.87 3.16 12.40
N ASP A 138 7.16 4.31 12.99
CA ASP A 138 6.16 5.26 13.48
C ASP A 138 5.28 5.81 12.35
N VAL A 139 5.91 6.09 11.20
CA VAL A 139 5.22 6.54 9.99
C VAL A 139 4.27 5.47 9.45
N GLU A 140 4.73 4.24 9.37
CA GLU A 140 3.89 3.11 8.93
C GLU A 140 2.70 2.89 9.86
N GLN A 141 2.91 3.03 11.17
CA GLN A 141 1.84 2.91 12.14
C GLN A 141 0.80 4.03 11.96
N ARG A 142 1.24 5.29 11.85
CA ARG A 142 0.36 6.44 11.61
C ARG A 142 -0.44 6.30 10.32
N LEU A 143 0.20 5.81 9.25
CA LEU A 143 -0.47 5.56 7.98
C LEU A 143 -1.55 4.48 8.12
N ARG A 144 -1.25 3.37 8.80
CA ARG A 144 -2.24 2.30 9.08
C ARG A 144 -3.42 2.84 9.88
N GLU A 145 -3.17 3.65 10.89
CA GLU A 145 -4.23 4.27 11.71
C GLU A 145 -5.09 5.24 10.89
N ALA A 146 -4.47 6.10 10.08
CA ALA A 146 -5.17 7.05 9.23
C ALA A 146 -6.08 6.35 8.20
N LEU A 147 -5.56 5.30 7.54
CA LEU A 147 -6.33 4.50 6.59
C LEU A 147 -7.37 3.59 7.26
N GLY A 148 -7.10 3.12 8.48
CA GLY A 148 -8.02 2.30 9.27
C GLY A 148 -9.24 3.09 9.77
N ARG A 149 -9.07 4.35 10.10
CA ARG A 149 -10.17 5.25 10.54
C ARG A 149 -11.16 5.57 9.42
N GLN A 150 -10.76 5.45 8.17
CA GLN A 150 -11.62 5.68 7.00
C GLN A 150 -12.52 4.48 6.65
N ARG A 151 -12.33 3.32 7.27
CA ARG A 151 -13.30 2.22 7.14
C ARG A 151 -14.55 2.58 7.92
N PRO A 152 -15.74 2.68 7.27
CA PRO A 152 -16.99 2.87 7.99
C PRO A 152 -17.10 1.75 9.03
N ARG A 153 -17.18 2.11 10.31
CA ARG A 153 -17.58 1.14 11.33
C ARG A 153 -18.93 0.61 10.88
N ALA A 154 -18.99 -0.67 10.51
CA ALA A 154 -20.26 -1.35 10.33
C ALA A 154 -21.08 -1.04 11.61
N ARG A 155 -22.22 -0.34 11.44
CA ARG A 155 -23.11 -0.03 12.56
C ARG A 155 -23.52 -1.37 13.19
N PRO A 156 -23.17 -1.64 14.45
CA PRO A 156 -23.72 -2.79 15.15
C PRO A 156 -25.20 -2.52 15.36
N GLY A 157 -26.08 -3.33 14.77
CA GLY A 157 -27.49 -3.34 15.16
C GLY A 157 -28.52 -2.81 14.16
N GLN A 158 -28.43 -3.11 12.86
CA GLN A 158 -29.64 -3.13 12.04
C GLN A 158 -30.08 -4.59 11.91
N PRO A 159 -31.25 -4.98 12.49
CA PRO A 159 -31.86 -6.27 12.19
C PRO A 159 -32.21 -6.30 10.71
N ARG A 160 -31.80 -7.37 10.03
CA ARG A 160 -32.21 -7.66 8.65
C ARG A 160 -33.73 -7.92 8.69
N GLN A 161 -34.51 -7.05 8.08
CA GLN A 161 -35.88 -7.32 7.66
C GLN A 161 -35.88 -7.98 6.30
#